data_91a626465b77756cbffe5a2cf099b6e0
#
_entry.id   91a626465b77756cbffe5a2cf099b6e0
#
_cell.length_a   1.000
_cell.length_b   1.000
_cell.length_c   1.000
_cell.angle_alpha   90.00
_cell.angle_beta   90.00
_cell.angle_gamma   90.00
#
_symmetry.space_group_name_H-M   'P 1'
#
loop_
_entity.id
_entity.type
_entity.pdbx_description
1 polymer ?
#
loop_
_entity_poly.entity_id
_entity_poly.type
_entity_poly.pdbx_seq_one_letter_code
_entity_poly.pdbx_strand_id
1 'polypeptide(L)'
;MRLQSIKTQLIVSVLLVEVASALTGASLAVLYERHVRFHAFDIMLRGRADSLLGAVQDAEDSQDNVMLDGTEINLPHEDIYEVWDESGRVLGHSSRWEAPFGTGPFATSAKQFERIRVKGERYRTIRIDGVRVVDPGDKGGGVRHRVTIVYGAPTKPVWEAVWGAVLFYGITSLILVVLTGAGMFWLLRRGLAPLDELALQASGLSVNSWQFSPSTQIRETTELAPLAIALETAMQRLERSFTQQHQFVSDAAHELKTAVAVIKSSVQLLSMKPRTANEYEAGLERCQTDCQRMEEIVAMMLTLARVESNVGDERSDLADPITDLGQVVKRVVTQFETFAELNKVGVELSIPDRLSLEIKEEELELLCSNLLMNALQHSKAGDVIRVSGRSLGVWLELVIADEGNGIEAEFLPYIFDRFYRNDPSRSRRTGGTGLGLAICKAITDKAKATIEITSKSGSGTTVIVRLRHERDSIDWHSQIKSAGKIVST
;
A
#
# COMPACT_ATOMS: atom_id res chain seq x y z
N MET A 1 11.90 -15.14 16.63
CA MET A 1 12.55 -13.93 16.09
C MET A 1 11.58 -13.26 15.11
N ARG A 2 10.99 -12.11 15.47
CA ARG A 2 10.16 -11.35 14.51
C ARG A 2 11.13 -10.62 13.57
N LEU A 3 11.18 -11.05 12.33
CA LEU A 3 11.91 -10.36 11.28
C LEU A 3 11.21 -9.01 11.04
N GLN A 4 11.81 -7.92 11.54
CA GLN A 4 11.22 -6.57 11.46
C GLN A 4 11.27 -5.97 10.04
N SER A 5 12.04 -6.57 9.13
CA SER A 5 12.20 -6.08 7.74
C SER A 5 11.46 -6.97 6.74
N ILE A 6 10.58 -6.36 5.95
CA ILE A 6 9.88 -7.02 4.83
C ILE A 6 10.89 -7.62 3.85
N LYS A 7 12.02 -6.93 3.57
CA LYS A 7 13.13 -7.42 2.74
C LYS A 7 13.64 -8.77 3.27
N THR A 8 13.91 -8.86 4.58
CA THR A 8 14.43 -10.07 5.21
C THR A 8 13.39 -11.19 5.24
N GLN A 9 12.13 -10.88 5.48
CA GLN A 9 11.03 -11.88 5.45
C GLN A 9 10.90 -12.51 4.06
N LEU A 10 10.94 -11.70 3.02
CA LEU A 10 10.77 -12.14 1.63
C LEU A 10 11.97 -13.00 1.19
N ILE A 11 13.20 -12.60 1.52
CA ILE A 11 14.40 -13.40 1.25
C ILE A 11 14.34 -14.75 1.97
N VAL A 12 14.03 -14.76 3.25
CA VAL A 12 13.97 -15.99 4.05
C VAL A 12 12.86 -16.92 3.56
N SER A 13 11.68 -16.40 3.22
CA SER A 13 10.56 -17.23 2.73
C SER A 13 10.90 -17.87 1.37
N VAL A 14 11.49 -17.11 0.44
CA VAL A 14 11.90 -17.65 -0.87
C VAL A 14 13.02 -18.69 -0.70
N LEU A 15 14.05 -18.41 0.10
CA LEU A 15 15.12 -19.37 0.38
C LEU A 15 14.60 -20.65 1.03
N LEU A 16 13.63 -20.56 1.95
CA LEU A 16 13.02 -21.75 2.55
C LEU A 16 12.30 -22.62 1.52
N VAL A 17 11.51 -22.00 0.64
CA VAL A 17 10.81 -22.72 -0.44
C VAL A 17 11.81 -23.35 -1.40
N GLU A 18 12.87 -22.63 -1.75
CA GLU A 18 13.92 -23.13 -2.67
C GLU A 18 14.68 -24.31 -2.06
N VAL A 19 15.11 -24.20 -0.81
CA VAL A 19 15.78 -25.31 -0.10
C VAL A 19 14.86 -26.52 0.02
N ALA A 20 13.58 -26.33 0.36
CA ALA A 20 12.61 -27.42 0.43
C ALA A 20 12.41 -28.09 -0.94
N SER A 21 12.31 -27.31 -2.02
CA SER A 21 12.19 -27.81 -3.39
C SER A 21 13.44 -28.56 -3.82
N ALA A 22 14.64 -28.03 -3.55
CA ALA A 22 15.92 -28.65 -3.86
C ALA A 22 16.10 -29.98 -3.12
N LEU A 23 15.77 -30.04 -1.83
CA LEU A 23 15.81 -31.27 -1.03
C LEU A 23 14.83 -32.32 -1.55
N THR A 24 13.63 -31.90 -1.91
CA THR A 24 12.61 -32.80 -2.46
C THR A 24 13.05 -33.36 -3.82
N GLY A 25 13.52 -32.51 -4.72
CA GLY A 25 14.01 -32.89 -6.05
C GLY A 25 15.24 -33.83 -5.97
N ALA A 26 16.22 -33.49 -5.12
CA ALA A 26 17.40 -34.33 -4.90
C ALA A 26 17.01 -35.69 -4.30
N SER A 27 16.11 -35.74 -3.34
CA SER A 27 15.61 -36.96 -2.75
C SER A 27 14.91 -37.86 -3.77
N LEU A 28 14.04 -37.30 -4.60
CA LEU A 28 13.38 -38.03 -5.68
C LEU A 28 14.39 -38.58 -6.73
N ALA A 29 15.36 -37.75 -7.10
CA ALA A 29 16.42 -38.17 -8.04
C ALA A 29 17.26 -39.33 -7.50
N VAL A 30 17.64 -39.27 -6.21
CA VAL A 30 18.38 -40.36 -5.55
C VAL A 30 17.53 -41.62 -5.45
N LEU A 31 16.24 -41.51 -5.11
CA LEU A 31 15.35 -42.69 -5.06
C LEU A 31 15.18 -43.32 -6.44
N TYR A 32 15.02 -42.51 -7.47
CA TYR A 32 14.91 -42.94 -8.86
C TYR A 32 16.19 -43.63 -9.33
N GLU A 33 17.36 -43.01 -9.12
CA GLU A 33 18.66 -43.52 -9.48
C GLU A 33 18.92 -44.86 -8.79
N ARG A 34 18.63 -44.95 -7.49
CA ARG A 34 18.72 -46.21 -6.75
C ARG A 34 17.84 -47.31 -7.35
N HIS A 35 16.61 -46.98 -7.71
CA HIS A 35 15.66 -47.92 -8.29
C HIS A 35 16.19 -48.46 -9.64
N VAL A 36 16.60 -47.55 -10.52
CA VAL A 36 17.10 -47.89 -11.84
C VAL A 36 18.37 -48.75 -11.75
N ARG A 37 19.33 -48.39 -10.89
CA ARG A 37 20.59 -49.13 -10.73
C ARG A 37 20.37 -50.51 -10.14
N PHE A 38 19.51 -50.64 -9.16
CA PHE A 38 19.18 -51.99 -8.62
C PHE A 38 18.41 -52.83 -9.64
N HIS A 39 17.53 -52.26 -10.42
CA HIS A 39 16.85 -52.98 -11.49
C HIS A 39 17.81 -53.47 -12.58
N ALA A 40 18.72 -52.63 -13.03
CA ALA A 40 19.76 -53.00 -13.98
C ALA A 40 20.66 -54.08 -13.39
N PHE A 41 20.99 -53.99 -12.09
CA PHE A 41 21.77 -55.00 -11.43
C PHE A 41 21.05 -56.38 -11.35
N ASP A 42 19.74 -56.35 -11.09
CA ASP A 42 18.92 -57.59 -11.10
C ASP A 42 18.87 -58.25 -12.48
N ILE A 43 18.78 -57.48 -13.56
CA ILE A 43 18.83 -57.98 -14.92
C ILE A 43 20.20 -58.60 -15.21
N MET A 44 21.29 -57.93 -14.82
CA MET A 44 22.65 -58.44 -14.95
C MET A 44 22.84 -59.76 -14.17
N LEU A 45 22.39 -59.83 -12.91
CA LEU A 45 22.42 -61.04 -12.09
C LEU A 45 21.72 -62.21 -12.78
N ARG A 46 20.54 -61.94 -13.34
CA ARG A 46 19.76 -62.97 -14.04
C ARG A 46 20.52 -63.46 -15.28
N GLY A 47 21.03 -62.56 -16.11
CA GLY A 47 21.81 -62.94 -17.29
C GLY A 47 23.05 -63.78 -16.95
N ARG A 48 23.78 -63.44 -15.87
CA ARG A 48 24.95 -64.26 -15.42
C ARG A 48 24.52 -65.61 -14.85
N ALA A 49 23.40 -65.64 -14.10
CA ALA A 49 22.89 -66.91 -13.61
C ALA A 49 22.38 -67.86 -14.73
N ASP A 50 21.72 -67.25 -15.75
CA ASP A 50 21.30 -68.00 -16.95
C ASP A 50 22.47 -68.48 -17.75
N SER A 51 23.58 -67.72 -17.87
CA SER A 51 24.84 -68.15 -18.49
C SER A 51 25.49 -69.32 -17.73
N LEU A 52 25.48 -69.25 -16.39
CA LEU A 52 25.97 -70.34 -15.56
C LEU A 52 25.11 -71.61 -15.75
N LEU A 53 23.77 -71.45 -15.84
CA LEU A 53 22.86 -72.55 -16.10
C LEU A 53 23.20 -73.25 -17.47
N GLY A 54 23.48 -72.46 -18.52
CA GLY A 54 23.89 -72.94 -19.82
C GLY A 54 25.16 -73.79 -19.73
N ALA A 55 26.16 -73.28 -19.00
CA ALA A 55 27.44 -74.01 -18.82
C ALA A 55 27.28 -75.29 -18.01
N VAL A 56 26.34 -75.32 -17.07
CA VAL A 56 26.01 -76.60 -16.36
C VAL A 56 25.35 -77.62 -17.28
N GLN A 57 24.64 -77.19 -18.26
CA GLN A 57 23.93 -78.06 -19.21
C GLN A 57 24.91 -78.70 -20.21
N ASP A 58 25.97 -77.98 -20.59
CA ASP A 58 26.97 -78.42 -21.56
C ASP A 58 28.12 -79.24 -20.97
N ALA A 59 28.15 -79.47 -19.66
CA ALA A 59 29.26 -80.26 -19.05
C ALA A 59 29.15 -81.71 -19.37
N GLU A 60 30.15 -82.20 -20.13
CA GLU A 60 30.27 -83.58 -20.70
C GLU A 60 30.74 -84.61 -19.67
N ASP A 61 30.65 -84.48 -18.38
CA ASP A 61 31.21 -85.41 -17.43
C ASP A 61 30.20 -86.48 -16.97
N SER A 62 30.52 -87.74 -17.30
CA SER A 62 29.71 -88.92 -16.99
C SER A 62 29.73 -89.35 -15.52
N GLN A 63 30.54 -88.71 -14.66
CA GLN A 63 30.70 -89.08 -13.22
C GLN A 63 30.01 -88.19 -12.24
N ASP A 64 28.98 -87.50 -12.60
CA ASP A 64 28.21 -86.62 -11.69
C ASP A 64 28.99 -85.42 -11.04
N ASN A 65 30.25 -85.23 -11.48
CA ASN A 65 31.07 -84.10 -11.09
C ASN A 65 30.98 -83.05 -12.18
N VAL A 66 30.17 -82.00 -11.90
CA VAL A 66 30.22 -80.79 -12.76
C VAL A 66 31.50 -80.07 -12.38
N MET A 67 32.58 -80.30 -13.16
CA MET A 67 33.72 -79.40 -13.13
C MET A 67 33.31 -78.07 -13.79
N LEU A 68 32.76 -77.20 -13.03
CA LEU A 68 32.62 -75.81 -13.39
C LEU A 68 34.01 -75.19 -13.30
N ASP A 69 34.80 -75.33 -14.34
CA ASP A 69 36.01 -74.55 -14.43
C ASP A 69 35.64 -73.10 -14.65
N GLY A 70 35.71 -72.34 -13.53
CA GLY A 70 35.36 -70.93 -13.53
C GLY A 70 36.16 -70.07 -14.51
N THR A 71 37.21 -70.67 -15.16
CA THR A 71 37.98 -69.99 -16.20
C THR A 71 37.29 -70.02 -17.56
N GLU A 72 36.49 -71.01 -17.87
CA GLU A 72 35.73 -71.07 -19.15
C GLU A 72 34.52 -70.18 -19.20
N ILE A 73 33.90 -69.88 -18.06
CA ILE A 73 32.68 -69.08 -17.97
C ILE A 73 33.01 -67.60 -17.65
N ASN A 74 34.07 -67.03 -17.82
CA ASN A 74 34.44 -65.62 -17.64
C ASN A 74 33.61 -64.86 -16.62
N LEU A 75 33.32 -65.48 -15.43
CA LEU A 75 32.62 -64.94 -14.33
C LEU A 75 33.52 -64.04 -13.46
N PRO A 76 33.07 -62.90 -12.96
CA PRO A 76 33.90 -62.07 -12.10
C PRO A 76 34.31 -62.84 -10.83
N HIS A 77 35.60 -62.77 -10.47
CA HIS A 77 36.13 -63.40 -9.27
C HIS A 77 35.49 -63.03 -7.96
N GLU A 78 34.76 -61.93 -7.95
CA GLU A 78 34.02 -61.40 -6.74
C GLU A 78 32.64 -62.03 -6.59
N ASP A 79 32.14 -62.69 -7.65
CA ASP A 79 30.79 -63.26 -7.62
C ASP A 79 30.80 -64.61 -6.90
N ILE A 80 29.67 -64.95 -6.32
CA ILE A 80 29.46 -66.22 -5.59
C ILE A 80 28.34 -66.99 -6.26
N TYR A 81 28.54 -68.29 -6.39
CA TYR A 81 27.49 -69.19 -6.90
C TYR A 81 27.57 -70.55 -6.22
N GLU A 82 26.46 -71.25 -6.21
CA GLU A 82 26.33 -72.65 -5.78
C GLU A 82 25.26 -73.31 -6.66
N VAL A 83 25.56 -74.55 -7.07
CA VAL A 83 24.68 -75.33 -7.92
C VAL A 83 24.34 -76.64 -7.21
N TRP A 84 23.06 -76.98 -7.15
CA TRP A 84 22.54 -78.21 -6.50
C TRP A 84 21.73 -79.04 -7.50
N ASP A 85 21.75 -80.36 -7.26
CA ASP A 85 20.85 -81.32 -7.90
C ASP A 85 19.47 -81.40 -7.20
N GLU A 86 18.59 -82.24 -7.69
CA GLU A 86 17.30 -82.54 -7.11
C GLU A 86 17.37 -83.15 -5.72
N SER A 87 18.48 -83.84 -5.39
CA SER A 87 18.70 -84.45 -4.08
C SER A 87 19.26 -83.51 -3.05
N GLY A 88 19.57 -82.28 -3.41
CA GLY A 88 20.22 -81.30 -2.57
C GLY A 88 21.70 -81.46 -2.43
N ARG A 89 22.34 -82.27 -3.31
CA ARG A 89 23.79 -82.42 -3.37
C ARG A 89 24.39 -81.25 -4.12
N VAL A 90 25.45 -80.64 -3.61
CA VAL A 90 26.19 -79.58 -4.26
C VAL A 90 27.01 -80.15 -5.44
N LEU A 91 26.70 -79.68 -6.63
CA LEU A 91 27.39 -80.06 -7.86
C LEU A 91 28.62 -79.18 -8.13
N GLY A 92 28.60 -77.92 -7.66
CA GLY A 92 29.69 -76.97 -7.80
C GLY A 92 29.48 -75.71 -7.04
N HIS A 93 30.53 -74.99 -6.68
CA HIS A 93 30.47 -73.70 -6.03
C HIS A 93 31.66 -72.83 -6.34
N SER A 94 31.51 -71.50 -6.18
CA SER A 94 32.59 -70.53 -6.36
C SER A 94 33.61 -70.69 -5.22
N SER A 95 34.90 -70.39 -5.51
CA SER A 95 36.01 -70.47 -4.53
C SER A 95 35.84 -69.55 -3.29
N ARG A 96 35.07 -68.49 -3.42
CA ARG A 96 34.73 -67.57 -2.27
C ARG A 96 33.61 -68.10 -1.38
N TRP A 97 32.91 -69.11 -1.78
CA TRP A 97 31.81 -69.70 -1.06
C TRP A 97 32.30 -70.71 -0.06
N GLU A 98 32.28 -70.42 1.22
CA GLU A 98 32.89 -71.27 2.29
C GLU A 98 31.89 -72.09 3.10
N ALA A 99 30.61 -71.84 2.93
CA ALA A 99 29.60 -72.62 3.64
C ALA A 99 28.36 -72.79 2.75
N PRO A 100 27.78 -74.01 2.71
CA PRO A 100 26.58 -74.24 1.94
C PRO A 100 25.51 -73.25 2.47
N PHE A 101 24.71 -72.63 1.58
CA PHE A 101 23.59 -71.83 1.94
C PHE A 101 22.66 -72.66 2.86
N GLY A 102 22.97 -72.69 4.16
CA GLY A 102 22.24 -73.37 5.21
C GLY A 102 21.80 -74.78 4.83
N THR A 103 21.98 -75.72 5.74
CA THR A 103 21.56 -77.12 5.62
C THR A 103 20.03 -77.28 5.55
N GLY A 104 19.41 -76.53 4.71
CA GLY A 104 18.01 -76.65 4.40
C GLY A 104 17.79 -76.09 3.01
N PRO A 105 16.98 -76.74 2.23
CA PRO A 105 16.67 -76.21 0.93
C PRO A 105 16.26 -74.76 1.11
N PHE A 106 16.83 -73.87 0.28
CA PHE A 106 16.27 -72.54 0.00
C PHE A 106 14.78 -72.69 -0.47
N ALA A 107 14.21 -73.80 -0.09
CA ALA A 107 12.92 -74.32 -0.51
C ALA A 107 11.74 -73.50 -0.01
N THR A 108 11.96 -72.52 0.86
CA THR A 108 10.84 -71.78 1.47
C THR A 108 10.80 -70.29 1.18
N SER A 109 11.84 -69.73 0.56
CA SER A 109 11.77 -68.31 0.17
C SER A 109 11.20 -68.18 -1.22
N ALA A 110 9.97 -67.78 -1.35
CA ALA A 110 9.31 -67.51 -2.64
C ALA A 110 9.86 -66.25 -3.36
N LYS A 111 10.92 -65.64 -2.85
CA LYS A 111 11.52 -64.44 -3.43
C LYS A 111 12.62 -64.81 -4.38
N GLN A 112 12.47 -64.43 -5.66
CA GLN A 112 13.46 -64.61 -6.69
C GLN A 112 14.81 -63.94 -6.37
N PHE A 113 14.79 -62.80 -5.66
CA PHE A 113 15.97 -62.03 -5.27
C PHE A 113 16.08 -61.91 -3.75
N GLU A 114 17.26 -62.18 -3.19
CA GLU A 114 17.52 -62.09 -1.77
C GLU A 114 18.80 -61.28 -1.46
N ARG A 115 18.94 -60.80 -0.26
CA ARG A 115 20.14 -60.05 0.18
C ARG A 115 20.78 -60.87 1.30
N ILE A 116 22.03 -61.19 1.09
CA ILE A 116 22.83 -61.95 2.03
C ILE A 116 24.11 -61.18 2.40
N ARG A 117 24.74 -61.59 3.51
CA ARG A 117 26.06 -61.06 3.88
C ARG A 117 27.01 -62.21 3.98
N VAL A 118 28.11 -62.13 3.19
CA VAL A 118 29.20 -63.12 3.14
C VAL A 118 30.49 -62.40 3.47
N LYS A 119 31.24 -62.87 4.47
CA LYS A 119 32.51 -62.26 4.94
C LYS A 119 32.44 -60.75 5.22
N GLY A 120 31.28 -60.26 5.69
CA GLY A 120 31.08 -58.84 5.97
C GLY A 120 30.60 -58.02 4.78
N GLU A 121 30.72 -58.50 3.56
CA GLU A 121 30.24 -57.85 2.35
C GLU A 121 28.78 -58.18 2.06
N ARG A 122 28.06 -57.24 1.44
CA ARG A 122 26.63 -57.38 1.11
C ARG A 122 26.52 -57.87 -0.34
N TYR A 123 25.89 -59.01 -0.49
CA TYR A 123 25.57 -59.61 -1.79
C TYR A 123 24.07 -59.53 -2.05
N ARG A 124 23.72 -59.47 -3.32
CA ARG A 124 22.36 -59.68 -3.80
C ARG A 124 22.38 -60.95 -4.63
N THR A 125 21.51 -61.88 -4.29
CA THR A 125 21.47 -63.22 -4.92
C THR A 125 20.17 -63.38 -5.69
N ILE A 126 20.27 -64.18 -6.74
CA ILE A 126 19.14 -64.70 -7.52
C ILE A 126 19.13 -66.20 -7.48
N ARG A 127 17.94 -66.77 -7.36
CA ARG A 127 17.72 -68.23 -7.47
C ARG A 127 17.03 -68.53 -8.79
N ILE A 128 17.58 -69.44 -9.58
CA ILE A 128 16.94 -69.95 -10.78
C ILE A 128 16.96 -71.50 -10.75
N ASP A 129 15.86 -72.07 -11.20
CA ASP A 129 15.71 -73.52 -11.38
C ASP A 129 15.79 -73.82 -12.86
N GLY A 130 16.58 -74.81 -13.24
CA GLY A 130 16.79 -75.25 -14.61
C GLY A 130 16.74 -76.78 -14.75
N VAL A 131 16.97 -77.21 -15.95
CA VAL A 131 17.01 -78.65 -16.24
C VAL A 131 18.33 -78.92 -17.03
N ARG A 132 19.16 -79.82 -16.48
CA ARG A 132 20.28 -80.36 -17.12
C ARG A 132 19.89 -81.60 -17.92
N VAL A 133 20.40 -81.79 -19.10
CA VAL A 133 20.22 -83.01 -19.92
C VAL A 133 21.56 -83.68 -20.04
N VAL A 134 21.69 -84.93 -19.61
CA VAL A 134 22.87 -85.71 -19.77
C VAL A 134 22.93 -86.23 -21.23
N ASP A 135 24.11 -86.18 -21.87
CA ASP A 135 24.28 -86.52 -23.32
C ASP A 135 23.82 -87.94 -23.59
N PRO A 136 23.13 -88.25 -24.68
CA PRO A 136 22.63 -89.59 -25.02
C PRO A 136 23.73 -90.65 -25.15
N GLY A 137 25.00 -90.26 -25.29
CA GLY A 137 26.15 -91.20 -25.40
C GLY A 137 26.66 -91.68 -24.05
N ASP A 138 26.26 -91.05 -22.94
CA ASP A 138 26.75 -91.37 -21.58
C ASP A 138 25.78 -92.25 -20.79
N LYS A 139 26.34 -92.95 -19.74
CA LYS A 139 25.47 -93.73 -18.84
C LYS A 139 24.40 -92.88 -18.19
N GLY A 140 23.18 -93.13 -18.61
CA GLY A 140 22.00 -92.32 -18.21
C GLY A 140 21.59 -91.23 -19.20
N GLY A 141 22.16 -91.26 -20.44
CA GLY A 141 21.89 -90.22 -21.46
C GLY A 141 20.42 -90.04 -21.78
N GLY A 142 20.07 -88.82 -22.02
CA GLY A 142 18.68 -88.33 -22.29
C GLY A 142 17.80 -88.13 -21.05
N VAL A 143 18.34 -88.39 -19.85
CA VAL A 143 17.56 -88.10 -18.60
C VAL A 143 17.69 -86.65 -18.23
N ARG A 144 16.55 -86.11 -17.90
CA ARG A 144 16.43 -84.68 -17.42
C ARG A 144 16.60 -84.62 -15.93
N HIS A 145 17.63 -83.91 -15.46
CA HIS A 145 17.86 -83.68 -14.01
C HIS A 145 17.57 -82.20 -13.70
N ARG A 146 16.81 -81.95 -12.68
CA ARG A 146 16.59 -80.57 -12.23
C ARG A 146 17.81 -80.06 -11.47
N VAL A 147 18.24 -78.84 -11.79
CA VAL A 147 19.29 -78.15 -11.09
C VAL A 147 18.84 -76.85 -10.58
N THR A 148 19.26 -76.48 -9.39
CA THR A 148 18.98 -75.16 -8.79
C THR A 148 20.31 -74.42 -8.68
N ILE A 149 20.31 -73.20 -9.17
CA ILE A 149 21.45 -72.30 -9.14
C ILE A 149 21.09 -71.08 -8.23
N VAL A 150 21.95 -70.79 -7.29
CA VAL A 150 21.97 -69.54 -6.56
C VAL A 150 23.22 -68.76 -7.01
N TYR A 151 22.99 -67.60 -7.57
CA TYR A 151 24.07 -66.74 -8.03
C TYR A 151 23.99 -65.40 -7.33
N GLY A 152 25.11 -64.82 -6.88
CA GLY A 152 25.17 -63.57 -6.15
C GLY A 152 26.36 -62.70 -6.53
N ALA A 153 26.13 -61.43 -6.61
CA ALA A 153 27.18 -60.45 -6.82
C ALA A 153 27.20 -59.37 -5.71
N PRO A 154 28.40 -58.80 -5.46
CA PRO A 154 28.53 -57.77 -4.42
C PRO A 154 27.77 -56.49 -4.80
N THR A 155 27.03 -55.92 -3.82
CA THR A 155 26.27 -54.69 -4.08
C THR A 155 27.09 -53.40 -3.88
N LYS A 156 28.36 -53.51 -3.51
CA LYS A 156 29.27 -52.39 -3.28
C LYS A 156 29.36 -51.43 -4.49
N PRO A 157 29.57 -51.90 -5.75
CA PRO A 157 29.65 -51.01 -6.91
C PRO A 157 28.36 -50.25 -7.17
N VAL A 158 27.18 -50.85 -6.90
CA VAL A 158 25.87 -50.19 -7.02
C VAL A 158 25.75 -49.04 -6.01
N TRP A 159 26.17 -49.30 -4.76
CA TRP A 159 26.13 -48.28 -3.73
C TRP A 159 27.13 -47.15 -3.98
N GLU A 160 28.35 -47.44 -4.46
CA GLU A 160 29.32 -46.42 -4.87
C GLU A 160 28.74 -45.49 -5.95
N ALA A 161 28.09 -46.07 -6.95
CA ALA A 161 27.44 -45.32 -8.00
C ALA A 161 26.24 -44.49 -7.49
N VAL A 162 25.43 -45.01 -6.53
CA VAL A 162 24.35 -44.26 -5.87
C VAL A 162 24.92 -43.10 -5.05
N TRP A 163 25.99 -43.32 -4.29
CA TRP A 163 26.66 -42.27 -3.54
C TRP A 163 27.25 -41.16 -4.44
N GLY A 164 27.84 -41.57 -5.59
CA GLY A 164 28.27 -40.61 -6.61
C GLY A 164 27.12 -39.72 -7.11
N ALA A 165 25.96 -40.33 -7.34
CA ALA A 165 24.74 -39.57 -7.71
C ALA A 165 24.27 -38.65 -6.59
N VAL A 166 24.23 -39.09 -5.32
CA VAL A 166 23.90 -38.27 -4.17
C VAL A 166 24.79 -37.04 -4.07
N LEU A 167 26.10 -37.24 -4.24
CA LEU A 167 27.07 -36.15 -4.18
C LEU A 167 26.89 -35.18 -5.34
N PHE A 168 26.69 -35.67 -6.56
CA PHE A 168 26.44 -34.84 -7.74
C PHE A 168 25.16 -33.98 -7.59
N TYR A 169 24.03 -34.60 -7.26
CA TYR A 169 22.79 -33.88 -7.08
C TYR A 169 22.84 -32.91 -5.89
N GLY A 170 23.52 -33.31 -4.79
CA GLY A 170 23.71 -32.47 -3.62
C GLY A 170 24.53 -31.21 -3.91
N ILE A 171 25.67 -31.35 -4.59
CA ILE A 171 26.52 -30.22 -4.97
C ILE A 171 25.81 -29.32 -5.97
N THR A 172 25.16 -29.90 -6.99
CA THR A 172 24.44 -29.13 -8.02
C THR A 172 23.30 -28.32 -7.38
N SER A 173 22.49 -28.94 -6.49
CA SER A 173 21.44 -28.26 -5.76
C SER A 173 21.98 -27.13 -4.87
N LEU A 174 23.09 -27.36 -4.19
CA LEU A 174 23.72 -26.35 -3.35
C LEU A 174 24.18 -25.12 -4.16
N ILE A 175 24.83 -25.36 -5.30
CA ILE A 175 25.28 -24.30 -6.21
C ILE A 175 24.07 -23.51 -6.72
N LEU A 176 22.99 -24.18 -7.11
CA LEU A 176 21.78 -23.54 -7.59
C LEU A 176 21.15 -22.65 -6.52
N VAL A 177 21.00 -23.15 -5.29
CA VAL A 177 20.45 -22.37 -4.14
C VAL A 177 21.31 -21.15 -3.84
N VAL A 178 22.63 -21.25 -3.91
CA VAL A 178 23.54 -20.11 -3.68
C VAL A 178 23.43 -19.08 -4.81
N LEU A 179 23.38 -19.51 -6.05
CA LEU A 179 23.25 -18.60 -7.20
C LEU A 179 21.92 -17.87 -7.22
N THR A 180 20.82 -18.60 -7.02
CA THR A 180 19.48 -18.01 -7.01
C THR A 180 19.28 -17.10 -5.79
N GLY A 181 19.77 -17.51 -4.62
CA GLY A 181 19.76 -16.68 -3.41
C GLY A 181 20.57 -15.39 -3.58
N ALA A 182 21.75 -15.45 -4.16
CA ALA A 182 22.57 -14.27 -4.45
C ALA A 182 21.90 -13.34 -5.48
N GLY A 183 21.34 -13.92 -6.55
CA GLY A 183 20.60 -13.19 -7.58
C GLY A 183 19.37 -12.49 -7.00
N MET A 184 18.59 -13.18 -6.17
CA MET A 184 17.41 -12.62 -5.50
C MET A 184 17.78 -11.49 -4.52
N PHE A 185 18.84 -11.68 -3.74
CA PHE A 185 19.35 -10.63 -2.86
C PHE A 185 19.75 -9.37 -3.63
N TRP A 186 20.45 -9.53 -4.74
CA TRP A 186 20.87 -8.42 -5.60
C TRP A 186 19.67 -7.70 -6.23
N LEU A 187 18.70 -8.46 -6.77
CA LEU A 187 17.47 -7.93 -7.36
C LEU A 187 16.62 -7.14 -6.35
N LEU A 188 16.39 -7.72 -5.15
CA LEU A 188 15.63 -7.06 -4.10
C LEU A 188 16.31 -5.79 -3.59
N ARG A 189 17.65 -5.82 -3.43
CA ARG A 189 18.39 -4.64 -3.01
C ARG A 189 18.30 -3.52 -4.04
N ARG A 190 18.41 -3.86 -5.32
CA ARG A 190 18.30 -2.89 -6.42
C ARG A 190 16.87 -2.38 -6.61
N GLY A 191 15.88 -3.26 -6.56
CA GLY A 191 14.47 -2.90 -6.76
C GLY A 191 13.86 -2.07 -5.63
N LEU A 192 14.37 -2.22 -4.39
CA LEU A 192 13.87 -1.48 -3.23
C LEU A 192 14.72 -0.24 -2.88
N ALA A 193 15.85 0.00 -3.55
CA ALA A 193 16.67 1.20 -3.36
C ALA A 193 15.91 2.52 -3.58
N PRO A 194 15.00 2.66 -4.56
CA PRO A 194 14.22 3.87 -4.75
C PRO A 194 13.28 4.20 -3.58
N LEU A 195 12.79 3.19 -2.84
CA LEU A 195 11.98 3.41 -1.63
C LEU A 195 12.82 4.02 -0.48
N ASP A 196 14.06 3.55 -0.33
CA ASP A 196 14.98 4.12 0.67
C ASP A 196 15.32 5.58 0.31
N GLU A 197 15.46 5.91 -0.99
CA GLU A 197 15.65 7.28 -1.48
C GLU A 197 14.44 8.17 -1.16
N LEU A 198 13.21 7.72 -1.46
CA LEU A 198 11.99 8.46 -1.11
C LEU A 198 11.87 8.72 0.40
N ALA A 199 12.19 7.72 1.22
CA ALA A 199 12.15 7.83 2.67
C ALA A 199 13.20 8.86 3.19
N LEU A 200 14.40 8.86 2.61
CA LEU A 200 15.45 9.82 2.96
C LEU A 200 15.07 11.26 2.56
N GLN A 201 14.55 11.46 1.35
CA GLN A 201 14.06 12.77 0.91
C GLN A 201 12.93 13.27 1.80
N ALA A 202 11.94 12.39 2.13
CA ALA A 202 10.84 12.74 3.02
C ALA A 202 11.31 13.06 4.44
N SER A 203 12.35 12.37 4.97
CA SER A 203 12.90 12.63 6.31
C SER A 203 13.78 13.88 6.38
N GLY A 204 14.35 14.32 5.26
CA GLY A 204 15.16 15.53 5.16
C GLY A 204 14.35 16.82 5.02
N LEU A 205 13.02 16.73 4.93
CA LEU A 205 12.15 17.90 4.84
C LEU A 205 12.18 18.68 6.17
N SER A 206 12.40 19.97 6.06
CA SER A 206 12.37 20.92 7.17
C SER A 206 11.54 22.14 6.82
N VAL A 207 11.16 22.90 7.82
CA VAL A 207 10.40 24.15 7.67
C VAL A 207 11.08 25.14 6.70
N ASN A 208 12.39 25.03 6.51
CA ASN A 208 13.17 25.89 5.63
C ASN A 208 13.47 25.27 4.26
N SER A 209 13.08 24.00 4.04
CA SER A 209 13.37 23.26 2.80
C SER A 209 12.25 22.27 2.48
N TRP A 210 11.31 22.74 1.68
CA TRP A 210 10.14 21.95 1.21
C TRP A 210 10.43 21.24 -0.13
N GLN A 211 11.69 21.25 -0.62
CA GLN A 211 12.02 20.66 -1.92
C GLN A 211 11.95 19.13 -1.84
N PHE A 212 10.87 18.59 -2.31
CA PHE A 212 10.70 17.16 -2.57
C PHE A 212 10.75 16.96 -4.09
N SER A 213 11.86 16.39 -4.56
CA SER A 213 12.09 16.16 -6.01
C SER A 213 12.51 14.72 -6.23
N PRO A 214 11.56 13.78 -6.34
CA PRO A 214 11.87 12.38 -6.60
C PRO A 214 12.62 12.23 -7.92
N SER A 215 13.61 11.33 -7.94
CA SER A 215 14.44 11.06 -9.12
C SER A 215 13.58 10.60 -10.30
N THR A 216 14.11 10.79 -11.52
CA THR A 216 13.42 10.39 -12.77
C THR A 216 13.10 8.90 -12.77
N GLN A 217 13.97 8.06 -12.18
CA GLN A 217 13.76 6.63 -12.05
C GLN A 217 12.51 6.27 -11.24
N ILE A 218 12.23 7.02 -10.16
CA ILE A 218 11.05 6.82 -9.31
C ILE A 218 9.77 7.18 -10.08
N ARG A 219 9.81 8.27 -10.86
CA ARG A 219 8.66 8.73 -11.66
C ARG A 219 8.34 7.80 -12.84
N GLU A 220 9.33 7.10 -13.37
CA GLU A 220 9.17 6.14 -14.48
C GLU A 220 8.78 4.73 -13.99
N THR A 221 8.93 4.43 -12.69
CA THR A 221 8.54 3.13 -12.12
C THR A 221 7.04 3.09 -11.87
N THR A 222 6.33 2.21 -12.55
CA THR A 222 4.85 2.10 -12.53
C THR A 222 4.27 1.99 -11.11
N GLU A 223 4.93 1.23 -10.23
CA GLU A 223 4.48 0.98 -8.86
C GLU A 223 4.81 2.13 -7.91
N LEU A 224 5.82 2.94 -8.20
CA LEU A 224 6.29 4.01 -7.33
C LEU A 224 5.78 5.40 -7.76
N ALA A 225 5.48 5.59 -9.03
CA ALA A 225 4.99 6.87 -9.55
C ALA A 225 3.73 7.39 -8.83
N PRO A 226 2.68 6.57 -8.56
CA PRO A 226 1.50 7.03 -7.84
C PRO A 226 1.83 7.50 -6.41
N LEU A 227 2.74 6.78 -5.73
CA LEU A 227 3.17 7.12 -4.37
C LEU A 227 3.97 8.44 -4.37
N ALA A 228 4.89 8.61 -5.32
CA ALA A 228 5.68 9.83 -5.46
C ALA A 228 4.79 11.05 -5.73
N ILE A 229 3.81 10.94 -6.64
CA ILE A 229 2.84 11.99 -6.96
C ILE A 229 1.97 12.33 -5.75
N ALA A 230 1.47 11.33 -5.03
CA ALA A 230 0.67 11.55 -3.84
C ALA A 230 1.46 12.29 -2.75
N LEU A 231 2.72 11.89 -2.53
CA LEU A 231 3.60 12.52 -1.56
C LEU A 231 3.96 13.96 -1.98
N GLU A 232 4.29 14.18 -3.25
CA GLU A 232 4.56 15.52 -3.81
C GLU A 232 3.35 16.45 -3.63
N THR A 233 2.14 15.95 -3.95
CA THR A 233 0.90 16.70 -3.77
C THR A 233 0.65 17.04 -2.29
N ALA A 234 0.86 16.08 -1.38
CA ALA A 234 0.70 16.31 0.05
C ALA A 234 1.72 17.36 0.57
N MET A 235 2.97 17.28 0.10
CA MET A 235 4.01 18.25 0.47
C MET A 235 3.69 19.66 -0.04
N GLN A 236 3.24 19.80 -1.29
CA GLN A 236 2.82 21.08 -1.82
C GLN A 236 1.64 21.70 -1.06
N ARG A 237 0.69 20.88 -0.64
CA ARG A 237 -0.42 21.36 0.21
C ARG A 237 0.08 21.83 1.58
N LEU A 238 0.99 21.07 2.18
CA LEU A 238 1.56 21.41 3.47
C LEU A 238 2.39 22.72 3.41
N GLU A 239 3.23 22.86 2.38
CA GLU A 239 4.01 24.07 2.13
C GLU A 239 3.11 25.31 1.99
N ARG A 240 2.06 25.21 1.16
CA ARG A 240 1.09 26.29 0.99
C ARG A 240 0.41 26.65 2.31
N SER A 241 -0.07 25.66 3.04
CA SER A 241 -0.72 25.87 4.34
C SER A 241 0.23 26.54 5.35
N PHE A 242 1.47 26.07 5.41
CA PHE A 242 2.47 26.66 6.30
C PHE A 242 2.83 28.10 5.93
N THR A 243 3.02 28.37 4.63
CA THR A 243 3.31 29.73 4.12
C THR A 243 2.16 30.67 4.44
N GLN A 244 0.92 30.23 4.23
CA GLN A 244 -0.27 31.01 4.57
C GLN A 244 -0.38 31.28 6.08
N GLN A 245 -0.08 30.27 6.91
CA GLN A 245 -0.08 30.44 8.37
C GLN A 245 1.02 31.41 8.84
N HIS A 246 2.21 31.29 8.29
CA HIS A 246 3.32 32.18 8.62
C HIS A 246 3.02 33.63 8.21
N GLN A 247 2.46 33.83 7.02
CA GLN A 247 2.05 35.14 6.56
C GLN A 247 0.98 35.73 7.47
N PHE A 248 -0.04 34.94 7.86
CA PHE A 248 -1.07 35.38 8.79
C PHE A 248 -0.51 35.86 10.13
N VAL A 249 0.43 35.10 10.73
CA VAL A 249 1.07 35.50 12.00
C VAL A 249 1.87 36.79 11.84
N SER A 250 2.57 36.93 10.71
CA SER A 250 3.36 38.13 10.41
C SER A 250 2.47 39.36 10.27
N ASP A 251 1.38 39.25 9.49
CA ASP A 251 0.44 40.34 9.25
C ASP A 251 -0.29 40.74 10.51
N ALA A 252 -0.73 39.73 11.30
CA ALA A 252 -1.33 39.92 12.60
C ALA A 252 -0.43 40.68 13.56
N ALA A 253 0.84 40.28 13.65
CA ALA A 253 1.81 40.97 14.51
C ALA A 253 2.08 42.39 14.06
N HIS A 254 2.08 42.65 12.75
CA HIS A 254 2.25 44.01 12.20
C HIS A 254 1.09 44.93 12.56
N GLU A 255 -0.18 44.49 12.35
CA GLU A 255 -1.38 45.26 12.67
C GLU A 255 -1.54 45.53 14.16
N LEU A 256 -1.27 44.52 15.00
CA LEU A 256 -1.28 44.70 16.47
C LEU A 256 -0.20 45.69 16.93
N LYS A 257 1.03 45.60 16.38
CA LYS A 257 2.10 46.54 16.69
C LYS A 257 1.73 47.99 16.33
N THR A 258 1.08 48.17 15.18
CA THR A 258 0.59 49.48 14.72
C THR A 258 -0.49 50.03 15.65
N ALA A 259 -1.49 49.20 16.03
CA ALA A 259 -2.55 49.62 16.95
C ALA A 259 -1.99 50.04 18.34
N VAL A 260 -1.10 49.20 18.90
CA VAL A 260 -0.43 49.50 20.18
C VAL A 260 0.40 50.79 20.09
N ALA A 261 1.10 51.04 18.97
CA ALA A 261 1.88 52.26 18.78
C ALA A 261 1.01 53.50 18.72
N VAL A 262 -0.20 53.46 18.12
CA VAL A 262 -1.18 54.54 18.08
C VAL A 262 -1.66 54.84 19.49
N ILE A 263 -2.11 53.85 20.26
CA ILE A 263 -2.57 54.02 21.64
C ILE A 263 -1.46 54.64 22.50
N LYS A 264 -0.22 54.09 22.43
CA LYS A 264 0.94 54.59 23.12
C LYS A 264 1.19 56.08 22.78
N SER A 265 1.15 56.45 21.52
CA SER A 265 1.34 57.82 21.06
C SER A 265 0.24 58.74 21.58
N SER A 266 -1.02 58.31 21.58
CA SER A 266 -2.16 59.05 22.10
C SER A 266 -2.00 59.37 23.60
N VAL A 267 -1.60 58.33 24.37
CA VAL A 267 -1.34 58.49 25.82
C VAL A 267 -0.14 59.40 26.07
N GLN A 268 0.95 59.27 25.30
CA GLN A 268 2.14 60.12 25.40
C GLN A 268 1.78 61.60 25.10
N LEU A 269 0.99 61.83 24.05
CA LEU A 269 0.55 63.19 23.73
C LEU A 269 -0.29 63.83 24.83
N LEU A 270 -1.10 63.04 25.55
CA LEU A 270 -1.87 63.55 26.70
C LEU A 270 -0.96 63.87 27.90
N SER A 271 0.15 63.18 28.09
CA SER A 271 1.06 63.34 29.20
C SER A 271 2.14 64.40 28.96
N MET A 272 2.36 64.88 27.70
CA MET A 272 3.48 65.79 27.37
C MET A 272 3.32 67.21 27.95
N LYS A 273 2.09 67.67 28.21
CA LYS A 273 1.82 69.00 28.79
C LYS A 273 0.52 68.99 29.55
N PRO A 274 0.33 69.86 30.56
CA PRO A 274 -0.94 70.07 31.22
C PRO A 274 -2.01 70.45 30.18
N ARG A 275 -3.21 69.91 30.32
CA ARG A 275 -4.35 70.14 29.43
C ARG A 275 -5.60 70.47 30.23
N THR A 276 -6.59 71.01 29.59
CA THR A 276 -7.91 71.22 30.19
C THR A 276 -8.62 69.88 30.42
N ALA A 277 -9.58 69.85 31.35
CA ALA A 277 -10.36 68.63 31.61
C ALA A 277 -11.02 68.09 30.35
N ASN A 278 -11.64 68.96 29.53
CA ASN A 278 -12.27 68.55 28.27
C ASN A 278 -11.30 68.01 27.25
N GLU A 279 -10.06 68.50 27.20
CA GLU A 279 -9.00 67.95 26.33
C GLU A 279 -8.54 66.55 26.79
N TYR A 280 -8.46 66.30 28.11
CA TYR A 280 -8.19 64.98 28.66
C TYR A 280 -9.32 64.02 28.37
N GLU A 281 -10.57 64.45 28.56
CA GLU A 281 -11.75 63.63 28.28
C GLU A 281 -11.80 63.21 26.80
N ALA A 282 -11.68 64.15 25.88
CA ALA A 282 -11.62 63.86 24.43
C ALA A 282 -10.40 62.99 24.02
N GLY A 283 -9.29 63.10 24.76
CA GLY A 283 -8.13 62.28 24.56
C GLY A 283 -8.31 60.82 25.04
N LEU A 284 -8.97 60.67 26.19
CA LEU A 284 -9.30 59.34 26.75
C LEU A 284 -10.33 58.61 25.86
N GLU A 285 -11.37 59.32 25.39
CA GLU A 285 -12.34 58.77 24.44
C GLU A 285 -11.66 58.23 23.16
N ARG A 286 -10.67 58.96 22.64
CA ARG A 286 -9.84 58.47 21.48
C ARG A 286 -9.10 57.24 21.82
N CYS A 287 -8.41 57.17 22.99
CA CYS A 287 -7.71 56.00 23.44
C CYS A 287 -8.65 54.79 23.60
N GLN A 288 -9.86 55.03 24.15
CA GLN A 288 -10.88 54.00 24.29
C GLN A 288 -11.35 53.46 22.91
N THR A 289 -11.56 54.33 21.95
CA THR A 289 -11.92 53.95 20.56
C THR A 289 -10.78 53.11 19.90
N ASP A 290 -9.52 53.51 20.11
CA ASP A 290 -8.37 52.78 19.59
C ASP A 290 -8.22 51.38 20.27
N CYS A 291 -8.52 51.27 21.59
CA CYS A 291 -8.58 50.00 22.29
C CYS A 291 -9.69 49.08 21.76
N GLN A 292 -10.90 49.61 21.62
CA GLN A 292 -12.04 48.86 21.04
C GLN A 292 -11.73 48.31 19.64
N ARG A 293 -11.08 49.12 18.80
CA ARG A 293 -10.65 48.70 17.49
C ARG A 293 -9.63 47.54 17.54
N MET A 294 -8.71 47.58 18.52
CA MET A 294 -7.76 46.46 18.71
C MET A 294 -8.48 45.19 19.14
N GLU A 295 -9.46 45.29 20.04
CA GLU A 295 -10.30 44.15 20.44
C GLU A 295 -11.06 43.55 19.25
N GLU A 296 -11.63 44.41 18.36
CA GLU A 296 -12.29 43.94 17.12
C GLU A 296 -11.31 43.18 16.18
N ILE A 297 -10.09 43.70 15.98
CA ILE A 297 -9.08 43.03 15.18
C ILE A 297 -8.77 41.64 15.75
N VAL A 298 -8.54 41.51 17.05
CA VAL A 298 -8.26 40.24 17.72
C VAL A 298 -9.46 39.30 17.61
N ALA A 299 -10.66 39.76 17.82
CA ALA A 299 -11.89 38.95 17.69
C ALA A 299 -12.04 38.40 16.26
N MET A 300 -11.84 39.25 15.24
CA MET A 300 -11.91 38.82 13.84
C MET A 300 -10.79 37.83 13.47
N MET A 301 -9.56 37.99 13.99
CA MET A 301 -8.46 37.04 13.84
C MET A 301 -8.82 35.67 14.43
N LEU A 302 -9.37 35.64 15.64
CA LEU A 302 -9.80 34.40 16.28
C LEU A 302 -10.94 33.73 15.50
N THR A 303 -11.86 34.54 14.97
CA THR A 303 -12.95 34.05 14.13
C THR A 303 -12.43 33.43 12.83
N LEU A 304 -11.52 34.11 12.13
CA LEU A 304 -10.89 33.58 10.90
C LEU A 304 -10.13 32.28 11.19
N ALA A 305 -9.34 32.23 12.27
CA ALA A 305 -8.62 31.02 12.67
C ALA A 305 -9.57 29.84 12.98
N ARG A 306 -10.73 30.09 13.61
CA ARG A 306 -11.76 29.06 13.86
C ARG A 306 -12.40 28.56 12.58
N VAL A 307 -12.73 29.43 11.65
CA VAL A 307 -13.33 29.05 10.37
C VAL A 307 -12.35 28.21 9.57
N GLU A 308 -11.07 28.61 9.52
CA GLU A 308 -10.02 27.90 8.78
C GLU A 308 -9.60 26.55 9.40
N SER A 309 -9.56 26.45 10.74
CA SER A 309 -9.19 25.20 11.42
C SER A 309 -10.17 24.06 11.18
N ASN A 310 -11.44 24.38 10.90
CA ASN A 310 -12.48 23.38 10.65
C ASN A 310 -12.57 22.92 9.17
N VAL A 311 -11.71 23.40 8.29
CA VAL A 311 -11.71 23.03 6.84
C VAL A 311 -11.20 21.59 6.60
N GLY A 312 -10.67 20.88 7.60
CA GLY A 312 -10.11 19.52 7.46
C GLY A 312 -10.83 18.42 8.24
N ASP A 313 -11.83 18.76 9.03
CA ASP A 313 -12.49 17.77 9.89
C ASP A 313 -13.68 17.12 9.18
N GLU A 314 -13.39 16.27 8.18
CA GLU A 314 -14.38 15.42 7.49
C GLU A 314 -15.04 14.37 8.43
N ARG A 315 -14.73 14.37 9.72
CA ARG A 315 -15.25 13.41 10.71
C ARG A 315 -16.49 13.89 11.45
N SER A 316 -17.02 15.06 11.13
CA SER A 316 -18.35 15.44 11.58
C SER A 316 -19.37 14.76 10.68
N ASP A 317 -19.66 13.49 10.93
CA ASP A 317 -20.76 12.69 10.32
C ASP A 317 -22.16 13.25 10.68
N LEU A 318 -22.23 14.39 11.31
CA LEU A 318 -23.46 15.15 11.53
C LEU A 318 -23.58 16.13 10.37
N ALA A 319 -24.57 15.91 9.52
CA ALA A 319 -24.96 16.87 8.48
C ALA A 319 -25.01 18.28 9.09
N ASP A 320 -24.41 19.27 8.41
CA ASP A 320 -24.51 20.66 8.87
C ASP A 320 -25.99 21.03 9.04
N PRO A 321 -26.34 21.78 10.09
CA PRO A 321 -27.74 22.13 10.34
C PRO A 321 -28.30 22.88 9.14
N ILE A 322 -29.53 22.52 8.78
CA ILE A 322 -30.27 23.22 7.71
C ILE A 322 -30.64 24.62 8.20
N THR A 323 -30.13 25.62 7.51
CA THR A 323 -30.35 27.05 7.85
C THR A 323 -31.18 27.72 6.76
N ASP A 324 -32.14 28.52 7.15
CA ASP A 324 -32.98 29.35 6.24
C ASP A 324 -32.31 30.70 5.96
N LEU A 325 -31.83 30.89 4.71
CA LEU A 325 -31.17 32.12 4.27
C LEU A 325 -32.07 33.34 4.50
N GLY A 326 -33.38 33.25 4.18
CA GLY A 326 -34.31 34.36 4.31
C GLY A 326 -34.44 34.88 5.75
N GLN A 327 -34.48 33.97 6.73
CA GLN A 327 -34.55 34.32 8.14
C GLN A 327 -33.26 34.98 8.62
N VAL A 328 -32.09 34.42 8.24
CA VAL A 328 -30.77 34.96 8.64
C VAL A 328 -30.58 36.36 8.06
N VAL A 329 -30.83 36.54 6.75
CA VAL A 329 -30.65 37.86 6.11
C VAL A 329 -31.61 38.88 6.66
N LYS A 330 -32.89 38.56 6.92
CA LYS A 330 -33.85 39.48 7.57
C LYS A 330 -33.33 39.92 8.92
N ARG A 331 -32.84 39.02 9.76
CA ARG A 331 -32.26 39.31 11.07
C ARG A 331 -31.06 40.26 10.97
N VAL A 332 -30.12 39.95 10.05
CA VAL A 332 -28.93 40.78 9.81
C VAL A 332 -29.33 42.19 9.33
N VAL A 333 -30.27 42.31 8.39
CA VAL A 333 -30.73 43.61 7.92
C VAL A 333 -31.36 44.42 9.07
N THR A 334 -32.21 43.79 9.89
CA THR A 334 -32.81 44.47 11.08
C THR A 334 -31.72 44.91 12.07
N GLN A 335 -30.69 44.13 12.29
CA GLN A 335 -29.58 44.52 13.18
C GLN A 335 -28.84 45.77 12.71
N PHE A 336 -28.71 45.97 11.38
CA PHE A 336 -28.02 47.12 10.81
C PHE A 336 -28.96 48.28 10.42
N GLU A 337 -30.28 48.19 10.68
CA GLU A 337 -31.28 49.20 10.30
C GLU A 337 -30.96 50.59 10.89
N THR A 338 -30.65 50.65 12.18
CA THR A 338 -30.27 51.91 12.85
C THR A 338 -29.01 52.53 12.23
N PHE A 339 -28.03 51.69 11.87
CA PHE A 339 -26.78 52.17 11.24
C PHE A 339 -27.05 52.68 9.81
N ALA A 340 -27.90 51.99 9.04
CA ALA A 340 -28.33 52.43 7.71
C ALA A 340 -29.08 53.75 7.75
N GLU A 341 -30.01 53.92 8.71
CA GLU A 341 -30.77 55.17 8.92
C GLU A 341 -29.86 56.35 9.28
N LEU A 342 -28.92 56.15 10.23
CA LEU A 342 -27.95 57.18 10.61
C LEU A 342 -27.09 57.65 9.43
N ASN A 343 -26.74 56.74 8.51
CA ASN A 343 -25.98 57.05 7.31
C ASN A 343 -26.87 57.45 6.10
N LYS A 344 -28.20 57.46 6.29
CA LYS A 344 -29.19 57.75 5.22
C LYS A 344 -29.03 56.84 3.99
N VAL A 345 -28.79 55.56 4.20
CA VAL A 345 -28.67 54.53 3.15
C VAL A 345 -29.89 53.64 3.19
N GLY A 346 -30.55 53.45 2.06
CA GLY A 346 -31.69 52.52 1.93
C GLY A 346 -31.23 51.07 1.81
N VAL A 347 -32.02 50.15 2.41
CA VAL A 347 -31.79 48.72 2.22
C VAL A 347 -33.05 48.08 1.66
N GLU A 348 -32.97 47.54 0.44
CA GLU A 348 -34.06 46.84 -0.23
C GLU A 348 -33.81 45.32 -0.15
N LEU A 349 -34.80 44.57 0.38
CA LEU A 349 -34.70 43.13 0.56
C LEU A 349 -35.67 42.39 -0.37
N SER A 350 -35.16 41.52 -1.20
CA SER A 350 -35.93 40.67 -2.12
C SER A 350 -35.44 39.20 -2.02
N ILE A 351 -35.88 38.53 -0.97
CA ILE A 351 -35.51 37.10 -0.74
C ILE A 351 -36.80 36.29 -0.58
N PRO A 352 -36.97 35.20 -1.37
CA PRO A 352 -38.07 34.27 -1.22
C PRO A 352 -38.05 33.61 0.17
N ASP A 353 -39.22 33.26 0.70
CA ASP A 353 -39.30 32.45 1.90
C ASP A 353 -38.83 31.01 1.66
N ARG A 354 -38.16 30.41 2.68
CA ARG A 354 -37.71 29.00 2.70
C ARG A 354 -36.64 28.68 1.70
N LEU A 355 -35.50 29.30 1.81
CA LEU A 355 -34.28 28.94 1.09
C LEU A 355 -33.34 28.22 2.05
N SER A 356 -33.43 26.88 2.07
CA SER A 356 -32.66 26.04 2.98
C SER A 356 -31.22 25.79 2.47
N LEU A 357 -30.24 25.89 3.35
CA LEU A 357 -28.81 25.75 3.08
C LEU A 357 -28.15 24.79 4.08
N GLU A 358 -27.19 24.00 3.61
CA GLU A 358 -26.28 23.19 4.44
C GLU A 358 -25.11 24.07 4.91
N ILE A 359 -25.36 24.95 5.88
CA ILE A 359 -24.35 25.80 6.48
C ILE A 359 -24.78 26.14 7.92
N LYS A 360 -23.82 26.30 8.82
CA LYS A 360 -24.10 26.72 10.19
C LYS A 360 -24.68 28.13 10.19
N GLU A 361 -25.75 28.33 10.95
CA GLU A 361 -26.46 29.61 11.06
C GLU A 361 -25.52 30.77 11.45
N GLU A 362 -24.62 30.51 12.38
CA GLU A 362 -23.61 31.48 12.85
C GLU A 362 -22.64 31.89 11.72
N GLU A 363 -22.22 30.95 10.86
CA GLU A 363 -21.34 31.23 9.73
C GLU A 363 -22.06 32.02 8.62
N LEU A 364 -23.32 31.67 8.36
CA LEU A 364 -24.14 32.40 7.40
C LEU A 364 -24.43 33.82 7.88
N GLU A 365 -24.77 34.01 9.18
CA GLU A 365 -24.98 35.33 9.79
C GLU A 365 -23.71 36.18 9.72
N LEU A 366 -22.55 35.60 10.00
CA LEU A 366 -21.26 36.26 9.90
C LEU A 366 -20.92 36.66 8.46
N LEU A 367 -21.19 35.78 7.47
CA LEU A 367 -21.05 36.09 6.06
C LEU A 367 -21.90 37.26 5.63
N CYS A 368 -23.20 37.21 5.93
CA CYS A 368 -24.16 38.27 5.59
C CYS A 368 -23.83 39.61 6.28
N SER A 369 -23.45 39.56 7.57
CA SER A 369 -23.07 40.75 8.35
C SER A 369 -21.83 41.43 7.77
N ASN A 370 -20.77 40.69 7.41
CA ASN A 370 -19.57 41.25 6.81
C ASN A 370 -19.86 41.88 5.44
N LEU A 371 -20.64 41.21 4.60
CA LEU A 371 -20.98 41.73 3.28
C LEU A 371 -21.87 42.98 3.37
N LEU A 372 -22.90 42.97 4.23
CA LEU A 372 -23.77 44.11 4.41
C LEU A 372 -23.05 45.31 5.06
N MET A 373 -22.18 45.05 6.06
CA MET A 373 -21.38 46.11 6.67
C MET A 373 -20.43 46.76 5.64
N ASN A 374 -19.78 45.98 4.79
CA ASN A 374 -18.95 46.51 3.71
C ASN A 374 -19.75 47.39 2.76
N ALA A 375 -20.95 46.95 2.35
CA ALA A 375 -21.82 47.73 1.48
C ALA A 375 -22.22 49.07 2.16
N LEU A 376 -22.62 49.03 3.45
CA LEU A 376 -22.99 50.23 4.23
C LEU A 376 -21.82 51.21 4.41
N GLN A 377 -20.61 50.73 4.69
CA GLN A 377 -19.42 51.55 4.90
C GLN A 377 -18.94 52.26 3.62
N HIS A 378 -19.22 51.71 2.47
CA HIS A 378 -18.79 52.26 1.17
C HIS A 378 -19.89 53.00 0.40
N SER A 379 -21.15 52.97 0.89
CA SER A 379 -22.27 53.72 0.36
C SER A 379 -22.29 55.17 0.87
N LYS A 380 -22.95 56.06 0.13
CA LYS A 380 -23.16 57.46 0.46
C LYS A 380 -24.61 57.71 0.90
N ALA A 381 -24.85 58.85 1.54
CA ALA A 381 -26.21 59.24 1.87
C ALA A 381 -27.07 59.37 0.62
N GLY A 382 -28.18 58.66 0.58
CA GLY A 382 -29.09 58.55 -0.56
C GLY A 382 -28.91 57.31 -1.43
N ASP A 383 -27.81 56.53 -1.26
CA ASP A 383 -27.61 55.27 -1.98
C ASP A 383 -28.55 54.17 -1.47
N VAL A 384 -28.78 53.14 -2.30
CA VAL A 384 -29.61 51.98 -1.96
C VAL A 384 -28.79 50.71 -2.08
N ILE A 385 -28.81 49.91 -1.03
CA ILE A 385 -28.23 48.55 -1.04
C ILE A 385 -29.34 47.56 -1.34
N ARG A 386 -29.18 46.76 -2.40
CA ARG A 386 -30.12 45.69 -2.78
C ARG A 386 -29.61 44.36 -2.34
N VAL A 387 -30.38 43.67 -1.49
CA VAL A 387 -30.09 42.31 -1.05
C VAL A 387 -31.12 41.37 -1.66
N SER A 388 -30.71 40.46 -2.50
CA SER A 388 -31.61 39.53 -3.17
C SER A 388 -31.09 38.09 -3.09
N GLY A 389 -32.02 37.13 -3.01
CA GLY A 389 -31.74 35.70 -3.03
C GLY A 389 -32.58 35.00 -4.08
N ARG A 390 -31.99 34.03 -4.78
CA ARG A 390 -32.72 33.20 -5.75
C ARG A 390 -32.19 31.81 -5.78
N SER A 391 -33.06 30.84 -6.06
CA SER A 391 -32.69 29.47 -6.28
C SER A 391 -32.34 29.22 -7.74
N LEU A 392 -31.19 28.60 -8.01
CA LEU A 392 -30.66 28.22 -9.34
C LEU A 392 -30.40 26.70 -9.40
N GLY A 393 -31.45 25.93 -9.27
CA GLY A 393 -31.36 24.46 -9.28
C GLY A 393 -30.69 23.93 -8.00
N VAL A 394 -29.47 23.44 -8.09
CA VAL A 394 -28.68 22.93 -6.93
C VAL A 394 -27.94 24.02 -6.18
N TRP A 395 -27.96 25.24 -6.66
CA TRP A 395 -27.32 26.42 -6.08
C TRP A 395 -28.35 27.44 -5.62
N LEU A 396 -28.01 28.08 -4.56
CA LEU A 396 -28.72 29.26 -4.06
C LEU A 396 -27.79 30.46 -4.22
N GLU A 397 -28.24 31.49 -4.90
CA GLU A 397 -27.46 32.70 -5.14
C GLU A 397 -27.98 33.83 -4.22
N LEU A 398 -27.06 34.34 -3.38
CA LEU A 398 -27.24 35.55 -2.62
C LEU A 398 -26.49 36.69 -3.31
N VAL A 399 -27.16 37.78 -3.59
CA VAL A 399 -26.58 38.96 -4.22
C VAL A 399 -26.73 40.14 -3.31
N ILE A 400 -25.64 40.84 -3.02
CA ILE A 400 -25.62 42.12 -2.30
C ILE A 400 -24.99 43.16 -3.24
N ALA A 401 -25.77 44.16 -3.62
CA ALA A 401 -25.35 45.21 -4.54
C ALA A 401 -25.49 46.58 -3.91
N ASP A 402 -24.42 47.37 -3.90
CA ASP A 402 -24.40 48.78 -3.45
C ASP A 402 -24.15 49.71 -4.62
N GLU A 403 -24.56 50.98 -4.43
CA GLU A 403 -24.34 52.12 -5.37
C GLU A 403 -23.17 53.01 -4.93
N GLY A 404 -22.29 52.48 -4.07
CA GLY A 404 -21.21 53.23 -3.45
C GLY A 404 -20.02 53.60 -4.35
N ASN A 405 -18.86 53.78 -3.72
CA ASN A 405 -17.66 54.26 -4.42
C ASN A 405 -17.09 53.29 -5.45
N GLY A 406 -17.45 52.01 -5.37
CA GLY A 406 -16.87 50.94 -6.18
C GLY A 406 -15.37 50.70 -5.94
N ILE A 407 -14.82 49.73 -6.64
CA ILE A 407 -13.44 49.28 -6.54
C ILE A 407 -12.77 49.35 -7.93
N GLU A 408 -11.55 49.87 -7.99
CA GLU A 408 -10.79 49.89 -9.23
C GLU A 408 -10.35 48.49 -9.62
N ALA A 409 -10.28 48.17 -10.95
CA ALA A 409 -10.06 46.84 -11.45
C ALA A 409 -8.72 46.24 -11.00
N GLU A 410 -7.68 47.07 -10.80
CA GLU A 410 -6.36 46.62 -10.34
C GLU A 410 -6.36 46.07 -8.92
N PHE A 411 -7.34 46.43 -8.07
CA PHE A 411 -7.43 45.98 -6.66
C PHE A 411 -8.30 44.74 -6.49
N LEU A 412 -9.19 44.46 -7.45
CA LEU A 412 -10.12 43.31 -7.37
C LEU A 412 -9.43 41.95 -7.08
N PRO A 413 -8.24 41.63 -7.60
CA PRO A 413 -7.55 40.37 -7.30
C PRO A 413 -7.14 40.20 -5.81
N TYR A 414 -6.99 41.33 -5.06
CA TYR A 414 -6.42 41.34 -3.72
C TYR A 414 -7.44 41.56 -2.62
N ILE A 415 -8.70 41.85 -2.96
CA ILE A 415 -9.73 42.24 -1.95
C ILE A 415 -10.07 41.14 -0.94
N PHE A 416 -9.78 39.88 -1.25
CA PHE A 416 -9.96 38.75 -0.35
C PHE A 416 -8.72 38.47 0.50
N ASP A 417 -7.57 39.15 0.20
CA ASP A 417 -6.37 38.97 0.99
C ASP A 417 -6.58 39.56 2.40
N ARG A 418 -5.95 38.90 3.37
CA ARG A 418 -6.05 39.28 4.79
C ARG A 418 -5.40 40.64 5.00
N PHE A 419 -6.07 41.51 5.74
CA PHE A 419 -5.65 42.90 6.05
C PHE A 419 -5.50 43.79 4.81
N TYR A 420 -5.94 43.35 3.63
CA TYR A 420 -5.87 44.15 2.44
C TYR A 420 -6.85 45.35 2.49
N ARG A 421 -6.36 46.50 2.09
CA ARG A 421 -7.12 47.78 2.13
C ARG A 421 -6.63 48.68 0.98
N ASN A 422 -7.57 49.25 0.22
CA ASN A 422 -7.24 50.06 -0.94
C ASN A 422 -6.62 51.44 -0.57
N ASP A 423 -6.93 52.01 0.59
CA ASP A 423 -6.39 53.30 1.09
C ASP A 423 -6.23 53.27 2.62
N PRO A 424 -4.99 53.08 3.14
CA PRO A 424 -4.73 53.06 4.58
C PRO A 424 -5.03 54.38 5.29
N SER A 425 -5.09 55.50 4.58
CA SER A 425 -5.29 56.83 5.17
C SER A 425 -6.76 57.21 5.37
N ARG A 426 -7.62 56.86 4.42
CA ARG A 426 -9.06 57.03 4.52
C ARG A 426 -9.73 56.07 5.49
N SER A 427 -9.23 54.90 5.57
CA SER A 427 -9.83 53.81 6.34
C SER A 427 -9.66 53.94 7.85
N ARG A 428 -8.82 54.84 8.36
CA ARG A 428 -8.79 55.21 9.80
C ARG A 428 -10.08 55.88 10.24
N ARG A 429 -10.84 56.50 9.32
CA ARG A 429 -12.15 57.14 9.60
C ARG A 429 -13.31 56.18 9.44
N THR A 430 -13.20 55.13 8.63
CA THR A 430 -14.28 54.16 8.34
C THR A 430 -14.20 52.88 9.13
N GLY A 431 -13.15 52.63 9.91
CA GLY A 431 -13.07 51.54 10.90
C GLY A 431 -12.79 50.14 10.37
N GLY A 432 -12.67 49.90 9.08
CA GLY A 432 -12.50 48.55 8.54
C GLY A 432 -11.15 47.88 8.91
N THR A 433 -11.17 46.59 9.28
CA THR A 433 -10.00 45.81 9.70
C THR A 433 -9.26 45.13 8.52
N GLY A 434 -9.89 45.06 7.34
CA GLY A 434 -9.38 44.29 6.19
C GLY A 434 -9.50 42.76 6.34
N LEU A 435 -10.22 42.27 7.37
CA LEU A 435 -10.44 40.84 7.59
C LEU A 435 -11.85 40.38 7.14
N GLY A 436 -12.81 41.28 6.98
CA GLY A 436 -14.21 40.91 6.70
C GLY A 436 -14.38 40.08 5.41
N LEU A 437 -13.79 40.52 4.28
CA LEU A 437 -13.87 39.76 3.02
C LEU A 437 -13.02 38.46 3.06
N ALA A 438 -11.91 38.45 3.77
CA ALA A 438 -11.14 37.24 4.00
C ALA A 438 -11.93 36.19 4.80
N ILE A 439 -12.71 36.63 5.81
CA ILE A 439 -13.64 35.76 6.56
C ILE A 439 -14.74 35.23 5.62
N CYS A 440 -15.33 36.10 4.77
CA CYS A 440 -16.33 35.69 3.79
C CYS A 440 -15.76 34.61 2.85
N LYS A 441 -14.55 34.78 2.37
CA LYS A 441 -13.86 33.80 1.53
C LYS A 441 -13.62 32.50 2.26
N ALA A 442 -13.12 32.51 3.49
CA ALA A 442 -12.90 31.33 4.31
C ALA A 442 -14.20 30.53 4.55
N ILE A 443 -15.32 31.22 4.87
CA ILE A 443 -16.62 30.58 5.03
C ILE A 443 -17.11 29.93 3.74
N THR A 444 -17.00 30.64 2.60
CA THR A 444 -17.42 30.10 1.30
C THR A 444 -16.55 28.92 0.86
N ASP A 445 -15.24 28.98 1.07
CA ASP A 445 -14.32 27.86 0.76
C ASP A 445 -14.63 26.63 1.62
N LYS A 446 -14.91 26.81 2.90
CA LYS A 446 -15.34 25.75 3.82
C LYS A 446 -16.66 25.11 3.39
N ALA A 447 -17.65 25.93 3.03
CA ALA A 447 -18.96 25.47 2.55
C ALA A 447 -18.93 24.93 1.11
N LYS A 448 -17.76 24.84 0.47
CA LYS A 448 -17.63 24.49 -0.97
C LYS A 448 -18.51 25.36 -1.87
N ALA A 449 -18.66 26.62 -1.48
CA ALA A 449 -19.41 27.66 -2.16
C ALA A 449 -18.48 28.57 -2.99
N THR A 450 -19.05 29.46 -3.79
CA THR A 450 -18.29 30.47 -4.53
C THR A 450 -18.69 31.88 -4.14
N ILE A 451 -17.72 32.78 -4.08
CA ILE A 451 -17.94 34.22 -3.88
C ILE A 451 -17.28 34.97 -5.05
N GLU A 452 -18.04 35.81 -5.72
CA GLU A 452 -17.59 36.63 -6.85
C GLU A 452 -17.91 38.09 -6.55
N ILE A 453 -17.01 38.99 -6.94
CA ILE A 453 -17.22 40.45 -6.79
C ILE A 453 -17.06 41.11 -8.16
N THR A 454 -18.05 41.89 -8.54
CA THR A 454 -18.04 42.77 -9.71
C THR A 454 -18.17 44.20 -9.24
N SER A 455 -17.23 45.07 -9.60
CA SER A 455 -17.23 46.46 -9.17
C SER A 455 -16.63 47.33 -10.25
N LYS A 456 -17.07 48.57 -10.29
CA LYS A 456 -16.50 49.64 -11.15
C LYS A 456 -16.44 50.92 -10.29
N SER A 457 -15.26 51.57 -10.34
CA SER A 457 -15.03 52.81 -9.62
C SER A 457 -16.13 53.86 -9.93
N GLY A 458 -16.78 54.39 -8.88
CA GLY A 458 -17.88 55.36 -8.98
C GLY A 458 -19.25 54.76 -9.31
N SER A 459 -19.39 53.47 -9.49
CA SER A 459 -20.66 52.83 -9.91
C SER A 459 -21.16 51.74 -8.94
N GLY A 460 -20.50 51.56 -7.76
CA GLY A 460 -20.85 50.59 -6.76
C GLY A 460 -20.22 49.23 -6.93
N THR A 461 -20.61 48.29 -6.04
CA THR A 461 -20.09 46.93 -5.99
C THR A 461 -21.23 45.92 -5.91
N THR A 462 -21.10 44.80 -6.59
CA THR A 462 -22.02 43.67 -6.52
C THR A 462 -21.24 42.43 -6.07
N VAL A 463 -21.64 41.85 -4.96
CA VAL A 463 -21.11 40.60 -4.41
C VAL A 463 -22.13 39.49 -4.66
N ILE A 464 -21.68 38.41 -5.25
CA ILE A 464 -22.49 37.24 -5.57
C ILE A 464 -21.92 36.04 -4.81
N VAL A 465 -22.72 35.45 -3.94
CA VAL A 465 -22.37 34.22 -3.22
C VAL A 465 -23.26 33.09 -3.71
N ARG A 466 -22.67 31.99 -4.20
CA ARG A 466 -23.42 30.78 -4.60
C ARG A 466 -23.14 29.68 -3.60
N LEU A 467 -24.17 29.32 -2.85
CA LEU A 467 -24.16 28.28 -1.82
C LEU A 467 -24.91 27.06 -2.33
N ARG A 468 -24.53 25.87 -1.85
CA ARG A 468 -25.22 24.66 -2.26
C ARG A 468 -26.60 24.60 -1.57
N HIS A 469 -27.62 24.42 -2.38
CA HIS A 469 -29.01 24.24 -1.90
C HIS A 469 -29.26 22.78 -1.62
N GLU A 470 -29.76 22.43 -0.43
CA GLU A 470 -30.27 21.09 -0.17
C GLU A 470 -31.57 20.93 -0.96
N ARG A 471 -31.54 20.06 -1.98
CA ARG A 471 -32.78 19.67 -2.66
C ARG A 471 -33.50 18.71 -1.74
N ASP A 472 -34.72 19.04 -1.29
CA ASP A 472 -35.60 18.16 -0.53
C ASP A 472 -35.50 16.70 -1.07
N SER A 473 -34.84 15.83 -0.32
CA SER A 473 -34.84 14.39 -0.57
C SER A 473 -36.22 13.74 -0.37
N ILE A 474 -37.21 14.53 0.00
CA ILE A 474 -38.56 14.09 0.35
C ILE A 474 -39.44 13.85 -0.90
N ASP A 475 -39.16 14.47 -2.03
CA ASP A 475 -40.07 14.38 -3.19
C ASP A 475 -39.77 13.18 -4.13
N TRP A 476 -38.58 12.60 -4.06
CA TRP A 476 -38.22 11.46 -4.91
C TRP A 476 -38.85 10.14 -4.42
N HIS A 477 -39.02 9.95 -3.13
CA HIS A 477 -39.67 8.76 -2.56
C HIS A 477 -41.19 8.77 -2.67
N SER A 478 -41.82 9.96 -2.72
CA SER A 478 -43.26 10.10 -2.95
C SER A 478 -43.63 9.89 -4.41
N GLN A 479 -42.82 10.32 -5.37
CA GLN A 479 -43.06 10.10 -6.81
C GLN A 479 -42.86 8.64 -7.23
N ILE A 480 -41.90 7.93 -6.65
CA ILE A 480 -41.72 6.48 -6.92
C ILE A 480 -42.88 5.66 -6.33
N LYS A 481 -43.42 6.03 -5.17
CA LYS A 481 -44.62 5.35 -4.61
C LYS A 481 -45.88 5.62 -5.39
N SER A 482 -46.04 6.77 -6.02
CA SER A 482 -47.21 7.08 -6.86
C SER A 482 -47.09 6.44 -8.25
N ALA A 483 -45.87 6.33 -8.82
CA ALA A 483 -45.67 5.68 -10.11
C ALA A 483 -45.75 4.14 -10.03
N GLY A 484 -45.43 3.54 -8.87
CA GLY A 484 -45.57 2.08 -8.65
C GLY A 484 -47.00 1.57 -8.44
N LYS A 485 -48.01 2.46 -8.35
CA LYS A 485 -49.41 2.06 -8.16
C LYS A 485 -50.26 2.01 -9.46
N ILE A 486 -49.67 2.33 -10.61
CA ILE A 486 -50.37 2.37 -11.91
C ILE A 486 -50.04 1.11 -12.77
N VAL A 487 -49.21 0.19 -12.33
CA VAL A 487 -48.84 -1.02 -13.10
C VAL A 487 -49.39 -2.32 -12.45
N SER A 488 -50.45 -2.22 -11.64
CA SER A 488 -51.19 -3.41 -11.18
C SER A 488 -52.69 -3.16 -11.20
N THR A 489 -53.24 -3.09 -12.38
CA THR A 489 -54.63 -3.43 -12.70
C THR A 489 -54.67 -3.99 -14.11
#